data_2382f96a6f3f24cf24d8a9075919bdc4
#
_entry.id   2382f96a6f3f24cf24d8a9075919bdc4
#
_cell.length_a   1.000
_cell.length_b   1.000
_cell.length_c   1.000
_cell.angle_alpha   90.00
_cell.angle_beta   90.00
_cell.angle_gamma   90.00
#
_symmetry.space_group_name_H-M   'P 1'
#
loop_
_entity.id
_entity.type
_entity.pdbx_description
1 polymer ?
#
loop_
_entity_poly.entity_id
_entity_poly.type
_entity_poly.pdbx_seq_one_letter_code
_entity_poly.pdbx_strand_id
1 'polypeptide(L)'
;MNDFILNLRKMKIVYSILGTYNSGGMERVLTNKANYLAELGYDITIITTDQRERSPYFQLDPRIKNIDLGINYTDNNNKGLLQKLLSYPRKQKMHRQKLQNILIELKADIVISMFDNDASFIYKIKDGSKKILEIHFSRFKRLQYGRKGIWKIVNLLRSNADLKLVKQYDRFVVLTNEDKSYWSNLTNIEVIPNANSFVSSKQADLESKRVIAVGRYDYQKGFDELINIWKEVYAKHPDWSLYIFGHGPLKDELKRRINELDLATVIHLCPTVKDIKQEYLNSSILAMTSRYEGLPMTLLEAQVCGLPLVSYACKCGPRDIIKEGINGYLIEDSDQETMAKKLIYLITDKKLRKQMGEASYKFSDNYSEDRIMQQWIDLFKSVRGI
;
A
#
# COMPACT_ATOMS: atom_id res chain seq x y z
N MET A 1 -24.65 -17.29 25.64
CA MET A 1 -23.69 -16.90 24.61
C MET A 1 -23.24 -15.43 24.72
N ASN A 2 -24.00 -14.56 25.42
CA ASN A 2 -23.64 -13.14 25.64
C ASN A 2 -22.69 -12.86 26.81
N ASP A 3 -22.52 -13.75 27.77
CA ASP A 3 -21.67 -13.51 28.96
C ASP A 3 -20.19 -13.89 28.74
N PHE A 4 -19.87 -14.64 27.67
CA PHE A 4 -18.49 -15.00 27.33
C PHE A 4 -17.73 -13.85 26.62
N ILE A 5 -18.48 -12.88 26.06
CA ILE A 5 -17.93 -11.70 25.38
C ILE A 5 -17.59 -10.57 26.37
N LEU A 6 -18.15 -10.57 27.57
CA LEU A 6 -18.05 -9.48 28.54
C LEU A 6 -16.77 -9.51 29.42
N ASN A 7 -15.96 -10.56 29.38
CA ASN A 7 -14.77 -10.71 30.23
C ASN A 7 -13.41 -10.73 29.52
N LEU A 8 -13.34 -10.50 28.20
CA LEU A 8 -12.08 -10.26 27.53
C LEU A 8 -11.67 -8.81 27.78
N ARG A 9 -10.75 -8.60 28.73
CA ARG A 9 -10.05 -7.31 28.89
C ARG A 9 -9.68 -6.81 27.50
N LYS A 10 -10.25 -5.67 27.08
CA LYS A 10 -10.00 -5.05 25.78
C LYS A 10 -8.50 -4.95 25.57
N MET A 11 -7.95 -5.62 24.56
CA MET A 11 -6.52 -5.56 24.26
C MET A 11 -6.12 -4.12 23.94
N LYS A 12 -4.97 -3.71 24.48
CA LYS A 12 -4.34 -2.43 24.16
C LYS A 12 -3.34 -2.62 23.03
N ILE A 13 -3.57 -1.97 21.91
CA ILE A 13 -2.74 -2.09 20.71
C ILE A 13 -2.14 -0.74 20.39
N VAL A 14 -0.83 -0.72 20.19
CA VAL A 14 -0.06 0.47 19.82
C VAL A 14 0.48 0.30 18.41
N TYR A 15 0.23 1.27 17.54
CA TYR A 15 0.86 1.40 16.22
C TYR A 15 1.94 2.47 16.26
N SER A 16 3.10 2.19 15.67
CA SER A 16 4.19 3.16 15.51
C SER A 16 4.44 3.41 14.03
N ILE A 17 4.35 4.69 13.62
CA ILE A 17 4.46 5.16 12.25
C ILE A 17 5.12 6.54 12.20
N LEU A 18 5.67 6.94 11.05
CA LEU A 18 6.26 8.27 10.86
C LEU A 18 5.25 9.40 11.12
N GLY A 19 4.07 9.31 10.53
CA GLY A 19 2.98 10.29 10.67
C GLY A 19 1.74 9.84 9.91
N THR A 20 0.60 10.45 10.20
CA THR A 20 -0.71 10.14 9.60
C THR A 20 -1.25 11.28 8.71
N TYR A 21 -0.44 12.30 8.45
CA TYR A 21 -0.83 13.52 7.74
C TYR A 21 -0.76 13.44 6.21
N ASN A 22 -0.22 12.35 5.64
CA ASN A 22 -0.13 12.16 4.19
C ASN A 22 -1.35 11.41 3.66
N SER A 23 -1.67 11.60 2.36
CA SER A 23 -2.69 10.85 1.63
C SER A 23 -2.19 9.49 1.12
N GLY A 24 -1.19 8.89 1.76
CA GLY A 24 -0.57 7.64 1.33
C GLY A 24 -1.43 6.41 1.60
N GLY A 25 -1.14 5.32 0.86
CA GLY A 25 -1.86 4.05 1.04
C GLY A 25 -1.64 3.43 2.43
N MET A 26 -0.45 3.58 3.00
CA MET A 26 -0.14 3.05 4.34
C MET A 26 -0.91 3.79 5.43
N GLU A 27 -1.02 5.11 5.34
CA GLU A 27 -1.80 5.93 6.27
C GLU A 27 -3.30 5.59 6.18
N ARG A 28 -3.83 5.35 4.98
CA ARG A 28 -5.22 4.92 4.79
C ARG A 28 -5.47 3.55 5.42
N VAL A 29 -4.59 2.57 5.14
CA VAL A 29 -4.69 1.22 5.69
C VAL A 29 -4.65 1.23 7.21
N LEU A 30 -3.70 1.99 7.80
CA LEU A 30 -3.62 2.14 9.25
C LEU A 30 -4.90 2.76 9.82
N THR A 31 -5.41 3.85 9.21
CA THR A 31 -6.62 4.52 9.68
C THR A 31 -7.83 3.59 9.67
N ASN A 32 -8.09 2.89 8.57
CA ASN A 32 -9.22 1.96 8.46
C ASN A 32 -9.10 0.85 9.52
N LYS A 33 -7.93 0.21 9.61
CA LYS A 33 -7.67 -0.85 10.59
C LYS A 33 -7.83 -0.36 12.05
N ALA A 34 -7.31 0.81 12.37
CA ALA A 34 -7.41 1.38 13.71
C ALA A 34 -8.86 1.74 14.07
N ASN A 35 -9.62 2.32 13.13
CA ASN A 35 -11.03 2.65 13.31
C ASN A 35 -11.86 1.39 13.53
N TYR A 36 -11.69 0.37 12.69
CA TYR A 36 -12.40 -0.91 12.82
C TYR A 36 -12.16 -1.55 14.21
N LEU A 37 -10.90 -1.60 14.64
CA LEU A 37 -10.55 -2.14 15.96
C LEU A 37 -11.14 -1.30 17.12
N ALA A 38 -11.15 0.04 16.98
CA ALA A 38 -11.74 0.93 17.95
C ALA A 38 -13.26 0.73 18.06
N GLU A 39 -13.95 0.49 16.93
CA GLU A 39 -15.39 0.15 16.91
C GLU A 39 -15.67 -1.17 17.64
N LEU A 40 -14.82 -2.17 17.50
CA LEU A 40 -14.89 -3.41 18.25
C LEU A 40 -14.49 -3.25 19.73
N GLY A 41 -14.03 -2.06 20.11
CA GLY A 41 -13.74 -1.69 21.51
C GLY A 41 -12.32 -2.00 21.95
N TYR A 42 -11.36 -2.22 21.05
CA TYR A 42 -9.94 -2.26 21.40
C TYR A 42 -9.43 -0.87 21.83
N ASP A 43 -8.49 -0.82 22.78
CA ASP A 43 -7.82 0.44 23.18
C ASP A 43 -6.66 0.71 22.21
N ILE A 44 -6.87 1.60 21.26
CA ILE A 44 -5.91 1.88 20.19
C ILE A 44 -5.13 3.15 20.46
N THR A 45 -3.81 3.08 20.36
CA THR A 45 -2.92 4.24 20.41
C THR A 45 -2.05 4.28 19.13
N ILE A 46 -1.98 5.41 18.46
CA ILE A 46 -1.07 5.65 17.35
C ILE A 46 0.05 6.57 17.84
N ILE A 47 1.29 6.10 17.73
CA ILE A 47 2.49 6.87 18.07
C ILE A 47 3.17 7.30 16.77
N THR A 48 3.38 8.61 16.64
CA THR A 48 4.05 9.21 15.48
C THR A 48 5.38 9.85 15.86
N THR A 49 6.26 10.06 14.88
CA THR A 49 7.56 10.71 15.09
C THR A 49 7.67 12.08 14.43
N ASP A 50 6.83 12.37 13.45
CA ASP A 50 6.91 13.55 12.59
C ASP A 50 5.53 14.20 12.32
N GLN A 51 4.57 14.07 13.23
CA GLN A 51 3.21 14.63 13.04
C GLN A 51 3.21 16.16 13.01
N ARG A 52 4.02 16.80 13.86
CA ARG A 52 4.20 18.27 13.86
C ARG A 52 2.90 19.04 13.95
N GLU A 53 2.01 18.65 14.85
CA GLU A 53 0.70 19.29 15.07
C GLU A 53 -0.24 19.24 13.85
N ARG A 54 0.15 18.56 12.76
CA ARG A 54 -0.72 18.39 11.58
C ARG A 54 -1.82 17.38 11.89
N SER A 55 -3.04 17.67 11.45
CA SER A 55 -4.15 16.73 11.55
C SER A 55 -3.89 15.48 10.71
N PRO A 56 -4.38 14.30 11.13
CA PRO A 56 -4.44 13.13 10.28
C PRO A 56 -5.16 13.44 8.96
N TYR A 57 -4.64 12.92 7.84
CA TYR A 57 -5.27 13.13 6.54
C TYR A 57 -6.62 12.40 6.43
N PHE A 58 -6.65 11.15 6.90
CA PHE A 58 -7.88 10.37 7.01
C PHE A 58 -8.43 10.50 8.43
N GLN A 59 -9.75 10.57 8.54
CA GLN A 59 -10.43 10.75 9.82
C GLN A 59 -10.23 9.53 10.71
N LEU A 60 -9.69 9.75 11.89
CA LEU A 60 -9.56 8.75 12.96
C LEU A 60 -10.77 8.80 13.88
N ASP A 61 -11.17 7.64 14.38
CA ASP A 61 -12.17 7.53 15.45
C ASP A 61 -11.70 8.32 16.68
N PRO A 62 -12.57 9.14 17.30
CA PRO A 62 -12.20 9.97 18.45
C PRO A 62 -11.73 9.18 19.68
N ARG A 63 -12.00 7.88 19.74
CA ARG A 63 -11.50 6.99 20.82
C ARG A 63 -10.01 6.66 20.68
N ILE A 64 -9.43 6.83 19.48
CA ILE A 64 -8.02 6.53 19.20
C ILE A 64 -7.12 7.61 19.79
N LYS A 65 -6.18 7.20 20.63
CA LYS A 65 -5.17 8.10 21.19
C LYS A 65 -4.06 8.35 20.17
N ASN A 66 -3.67 9.62 19.99
CA ASN A 66 -2.57 10.03 19.11
C ASN A 66 -1.48 10.69 19.94
N ILE A 67 -0.25 10.18 19.82
CA ILE A 67 0.92 10.69 20.56
C ILE A 67 2.03 10.96 19.56
N ASP A 68 2.45 12.22 19.40
CA ASP A 68 3.63 12.56 18.61
C ASP A 68 4.88 12.66 19.49
N LEU A 69 5.91 11.90 19.15
CA LEU A 69 7.19 11.93 19.86
C LEU A 69 8.03 13.17 19.51
N GLY A 70 7.71 13.87 18.43
CA GLY A 70 8.42 15.07 17.97
C GLY A 70 9.90 14.80 17.66
N ILE A 71 10.22 13.65 17.04
CA ILE A 71 11.59 13.31 16.65
C ILE A 71 11.99 14.06 15.39
N ASN A 72 11.04 14.24 14.48
CA ASN A 72 11.17 15.01 13.24
C ASN A 72 12.31 14.51 12.33
N TYR A 73 12.30 13.20 12.00
CA TYR A 73 13.30 12.60 11.10
C TYR A 73 13.37 13.30 9.75
N THR A 74 12.24 13.81 9.25
CA THR A 74 12.14 14.50 7.96
C THR A 74 12.99 15.76 7.86
N ASP A 75 13.40 16.38 8.98
CA ASP A 75 14.37 17.50 8.99
C ASP A 75 15.72 17.11 8.38
N ASN A 76 16.02 15.82 8.37
CA ASN A 76 17.26 15.34 7.78
C ASN A 76 17.25 15.28 6.26
N ASN A 77 16.06 15.38 5.60
CA ASN A 77 15.96 15.20 4.15
C ASN A 77 16.81 16.22 3.39
N ASN A 78 16.88 17.46 3.88
CA ASN A 78 17.61 18.56 3.24
C ASN A 78 19.05 18.74 3.79
N LYS A 79 19.52 17.85 4.66
CA LYS A 79 20.87 17.93 5.25
C LYS A 79 21.91 17.22 4.40
N GLY A 80 23.15 17.71 4.44
CA GLY A 80 24.31 17.05 3.85
C GLY A 80 24.64 15.71 4.52
N LEU A 81 25.44 14.87 3.85
CA LEU A 81 25.75 13.51 4.31
C LEU A 81 26.37 13.48 5.71
N LEU A 82 27.34 14.34 6.00
CA LEU A 82 27.99 14.43 7.33
C LEU A 82 27.00 14.82 8.44
N GLN A 83 26.13 15.78 8.16
CA GLN A 83 25.09 16.18 9.12
C GLN A 83 24.07 15.04 9.37
N LYS A 84 23.73 14.26 8.35
CA LYS A 84 22.89 13.07 8.49
C LYS A 84 23.54 12.01 9.37
N LEU A 85 24.83 11.74 9.16
CA LEU A 85 25.61 10.77 9.95
C LEU A 85 25.67 11.11 11.44
N LEU A 86 25.72 12.39 11.79
CA LEU A 86 25.74 12.85 13.19
C LEU A 86 24.32 12.96 13.80
N SER A 87 23.35 13.45 13.03
CA SER A 87 22.01 13.71 13.56
C SER A 87 21.16 12.44 13.69
N TYR A 88 21.30 11.47 12.77
CA TYR A 88 20.48 10.27 12.78
C TYR A 88 20.66 9.41 14.04
N PRO A 89 21.89 9.09 14.51
CA PRO A 89 22.08 8.34 15.75
C PRO A 89 21.50 9.03 16.98
N ARG A 90 21.62 10.39 17.05
CA ARG A 90 21.03 11.18 18.16
C ARG A 90 19.50 11.07 18.16
N LYS A 91 18.88 11.21 16.98
CA LYS A 91 17.42 11.04 16.82
C LYS A 91 16.99 9.62 17.16
N GLN A 92 17.73 8.60 16.76
CA GLN A 92 17.48 7.20 17.11
C GLN A 92 17.52 6.96 18.63
N LYS A 93 18.52 7.51 19.32
CA LYS A 93 18.64 7.42 20.79
C LYS A 93 17.44 8.09 21.47
N MET A 94 17.09 9.32 21.06
CA MET A 94 15.96 10.06 21.60
C MET A 94 14.64 9.34 21.33
N HIS A 95 14.43 8.81 20.10
CA HIS A 95 13.27 8.04 19.72
C HIS A 95 13.11 6.81 20.62
N ARG A 96 14.16 6.01 20.75
CA ARG A 96 14.14 4.82 21.60
C ARG A 96 13.77 5.17 23.04
N GLN A 97 14.32 6.23 23.59
CA GLN A 97 14.08 6.65 24.98
C GLN A 97 12.64 7.10 25.21
N LYS A 98 12.13 7.99 24.34
CA LYS A 98 10.75 8.48 24.41
C LYS A 98 9.74 7.35 24.20
N LEU A 99 9.96 6.52 23.19
CA LEU A 99 9.07 5.39 22.90
C LEU A 99 9.07 4.38 24.04
N GLN A 100 10.21 4.04 24.62
CA GLN A 100 10.28 3.13 25.76
C GLN A 100 9.49 3.65 26.97
N ASN A 101 9.62 4.92 27.33
CA ASN A 101 8.89 5.50 28.44
C ASN A 101 7.37 5.42 28.24
N ILE A 102 6.90 5.79 27.05
CA ILE A 102 5.48 5.74 26.71
C ILE A 102 4.95 4.30 26.71
N LEU A 103 5.68 3.33 26.14
CA LEU A 103 5.23 1.95 26.11
C LEU A 103 5.13 1.32 27.52
N ILE A 104 6.05 1.67 28.42
CA ILE A 104 6.01 1.23 29.83
C ILE A 104 4.77 1.82 30.53
N GLU A 105 4.44 3.09 30.26
CA GLU A 105 3.26 3.76 30.83
C GLU A 105 1.95 3.18 30.28
N LEU A 106 1.87 2.99 28.96
CA LEU A 106 0.67 2.46 28.28
C LEU A 106 0.34 1.04 28.70
N LYS A 107 1.35 0.21 29.04
CA LYS A 107 1.20 -1.23 29.32
C LYS A 107 0.42 -1.92 28.19
N ALA A 108 0.88 -1.71 26.95
CA ALA A 108 0.25 -2.28 25.78
C ALA A 108 0.36 -3.82 25.78
N ASP A 109 -0.64 -4.49 25.22
CA ASP A 109 -0.57 -5.94 24.97
C ASP A 109 0.24 -6.24 23.71
N ILE A 110 0.07 -5.41 22.67
CA ILE A 110 0.70 -5.56 21.37
C ILE A 110 1.22 -4.20 20.89
N VAL A 111 2.42 -4.20 20.33
CA VAL A 111 3.02 -3.05 19.66
C VAL A 111 3.38 -3.42 18.23
N ILE A 112 2.85 -2.68 17.27
CA ILE A 112 3.03 -2.91 15.84
C ILE A 112 3.89 -1.78 15.26
N SER A 113 5.07 -2.13 14.73
CA SER A 113 5.87 -1.22 13.93
C SER A 113 5.47 -1.32 12.46
N MET A 114 5.19 -0.19 11.83
CA MET A 114 4.90 -0.09 10.39
C MET A 114 6.18 -0.08 9.53
N PHE A 115 7.23 -0.78 9.98
CA PHE A 115 8.54 -0.87 9.36
C PHE A 115 9.22 0.50 9.14
N ASP A 116 9.17 1.37 10.12
CA ASP A 116 9.75 2.70 10.06
C ASP A 116 11.09 2.77 10.85
N ASN A 117 11.48 3.96 11.29
CA ASN A 117 12.74 4.21 11.99
C ASN A 117 12.87 3.46 13.33
N ASP A 118 11.77 3.02 13.92
CA ASP A 118 11.68 2.22 15.15
C ASP A 118 12.00 0.73 14.93
N ALA A 119 11.85 0.22 13.72
CA ALA A 119 11.99 -1.19 13.42
C ALA A 119 13.32 -1.80 13.89
N SER A 120 14.40 -1.01 13.93
CA SER A 120 15.74 -1.47 14.34
C SER A 120 15.92 -1.67 15.86
N PHE A 121 14.99 -1.18 16.69
CA PHE A 121 15.15 -1.21 18.16
C PHE A 121 13.88 -1.52 18.96
N ILE A 122 12.68 -1.39 18.42
CA ILE A 122 11.42 -1.56 19.16
C ILE A 122 11.30 -2.96 19.79
N TYR A 123 11.77 -4.01 19.12
CA TYR A 123 11.81 -5.37 19.64
C TYR A 123 12.72 -5.54 20.86
N LYS A 124 13.63 -4.58 21.13
CA LYS A 124 14.53 -4.57 22.30
C LYS A 124 13.88 -3.95 23.53
N ILE A 125 12.76 -3.26 23.38
CA ILE A 125 12.07 -2.59 24.50
C ILE A 125 11.33 -3.65 25.31
N LYS A 126 11.69 -3.75 26.60
CA LYS A 126 11.12 -4.72 27.56
C LYS A 126 9.99 -4.03 28.35
N ASP A 127 8.83 -3.89 27.75
CA ASP A 127 7.61 -3.29 28.30
C ASP A 127 6.48 -4.30 28.56
N GLY A 128 6.76 -5.60 28.30
CA GLY A 128 5.79 -6.70 28.46
C GLY A 128 4.90 -6.94 27.25
N SER A 129 4.88 -6.05 26.24
CA SER A 129 4.07 -6.23 25.04
C SER A 129 4.70 -7.19 24.04
N LYS A 130 3.87 -7.81 23.21
CA LYS A 130 4.28 -8.54 22.01
C LYS A 130 4.61 -7.58 20.88
N LYS A 131 5.64 -7.89 20.10
CA LYS A 131 6.13 -7.02 19.02
C LYS A 131 5.81 -7.63 17.66
N ILE A 132 5.01 -6.91 16.88
CA ILE A 132 4.68 -7.26 15.49
C ILE A 132 5.36 -6.25 14.57
N LEU A 133 5.93 -6.74 13.48
CA LEU A 133 6.46 -5.92 12.40
C LEU A 133 5.57 -6.08 11.19
N GLU A 134 5.04 -5.00 10.65
CA GLU A 134 4.18 -4.98 9.47
C GLU A 134 4.88 -4.24 8.33
N ILE A 135 4.95 -4.84 7.14
CA ILE A 135 5.59 -4.23 5.97
C ILE A 135 4.57 -3.97 4.86
N HIS A 136 4.60 -2.78 4.26
CA HIS A 136 3.70 -2.35 3.19
C HIS A 136 4.38 -2.20 1.83
N PHE A 137 5.54 -2.79 1.67
CA PHE A 137 6.31 -2.78 0.42
C PHE A 137 7.03 -4.10 0.25
N SER A 138 7.38 -4.45 -1.00
CA SER A 138 8.16 -5.65 -1.30
C SER A 138 9.53 -5.64 -0.62
N ARG A 139 10.01 -6.81 -0.21
CA ARG A 139 11.38 -7.03 0.27
C ARG A 139 12.43 -6.36 -0.63
N PHE A 140 12.20 -6.35 -1.93
CA PHE A 140 13.14 -5.82 -2.92
C PHE A 140 13.02 -4.32 -3.16
N LYS A 141 12.14 -3.60 -2.46
CA LYS A 141 11.95 -2.16 -2.63
C LYS A 141 13.27 -1.39 -2.74
N ARG A 142 14.23 -1.67 -1.87
CA ARG A 142 15.53 -0.97 -1.86
C ARG A 142 16.37 -1.25 -3.10
N LEU A 143 16.21 -2.43 -3.72
CA LEU A 143 16.96 -2.86 -4.91
C LEU A 143 16.29 -2.38 -6.20
N GLN A 144 14.98 -2.17 -6.18
CA GLN A 144 14.16 -1.76 -7.33
C GLN A 144 14.30 -0.27 -7.68
N TYR A 145 14.86 0.56 -6.78
CA TYR A 145 15.11 1.99 -7.05
C TYR A 145 16.18 2.27 -8.12
N GLY A 146 16.72 1.27 -8.81
CA GLY A 146 17.66 1.45 -9.93
C GLY A 146 18.99 2.12 -9.57
N ARG A 147 19.33 2.22 -8.28
CA ARG A 147 20.58 2.84 -7.82
C ARG A 147 21.78 2.04 -8.30
N LYS A 148 22.73 2.71 -8.97
CA LYS A 148 23.97 2.11 -9.51
C LYS A 148 25.16 2.28 -8.54
N GLY A 149 26.26 1.56 -8.80
CA GLY A 149 27.52 1.69 -8.08
C GLY A 149 27.47 1.26 -6.61
N ILE A 150 28.20 1.96 -5.74
CA ILE A 150 28.33 1.63 -4.32
C ILE A 150 26.98 1.58 -3.58
N TRP A 151 26.00 2.35 -4.02
CA TRP A 151 24.66 2.35 -3.43
C TRP A 151 23.88 1.05 -3.67
N LYS A 152 24.19 0.32 -4.75
CA LYS A 152 23.63 -1.02 -4.97
C LYS A 152 24.14 -2.00 -3.90
N ILE A 153 25.43 -1.94 -3.57
CA ILE A 153 26.05 -2.78 -2.53
C ILE A 153 25.46 -2.43 -1.16
N VAL A 154 25.36 -1.15 -0.83
CA VAL A 154 24.75 -0.69 0.45
C VAL A 154 23.30 -1.17 0.56
N ASN A 155 22.52 -1.11 -0.51
CA ASN A 155 21.14 -1.58 -0.50
C ASN A 155 21.05 -3.11 -0.34
N LEU A 156 21.97 -3.87 -0.93
CA LEU A 156 22.04 -5.32 -0.75
C LEU A 156 22.37 -5.68 0.71
N LEU A 157 23.36 -5.02 1.30
CA LEU A 157 23.72 -5.21 2.71
C LEU A 157 22.54 -4.87 3.65
N ARG A 158 21.83 -3.77 3.37
CA ARG A 158 20.62 -3.41 4.13
C ARG A 158 19.49 -4.43 3.96
N SER A 159 19.25 -4.92 2.74
CA SER A 159 18.24 -5.95 2.49
C SER A 159 18.57 -7.25 3.23
N ASN A 160 19.86 -7.61 3.35
CA ASN A 160 20.29 -8.76 4.14
C ASN A 160 20.19 -8.52 5.65
N ALA A 161 20.43 -7.28 6.10
CA ALA A 161 20.22 -6.90 7.50
C ALA A 161 18.73 -6.97 7.88
N ASP A 162 17.84 -6.60 6.97
CA ASP A 162 16.39 -6.71 7.17
C ASP A 162 15.97 -8.17 7.45
N LEU A 163 16.61 -9.20 6.83
CA LEU A 163 16.37 -10.61 7.13
C LEU A 163 16.69 -11.01 8.57
N LYS A 164 17.77 -10.44 9.13
CA LYS A 164 18.14 -10.69 10.53
C LYS A 164 17.21 -9.94 11.48
N LEU A 165 16.76 -8.76 11.06
CA LEU A 165 15.87 -7.91 11.83
C LEU A 165 14.51 -8.54 12.04
N VAL A 166 13.85 -9.01 10.97
CA VAL A 166 12.48 -9.55 11.05
C VAL A 166 12.36 -10.78 11.93
N LYS A 167 13.45 -11.56 12.11
CA LYS A 167 13.53 -12.72 13.03
C LYS A 167 13.42 -12.35 14.51
N GLN A 168 13.60 -11.07 14.85
CA GLN A 168 13.61 -10.61 16.25
C GLN A 168 12.21 -10.29 16.78
N TYR A 169 11.20 -10.29 15.90
CA TYR A 169 9.82 -9.98 16.26
C TYR A 169 9.02 -11.24 16.60
N ASP A 170 8.00 -11.12 17.45
CA ASP A 170 7.08 -12.22 17.76
C ASP A 170 6.33 -12.65 16.49
N ARG A 171 5.95 -11.69 15.62
CA ARG A 171 5.39 -11.94 14.28
C ARG A 171 5.88 -10.88 13.29
N PHE A 172 6.02 -11.31 12.06
CA PHE A 172 6.34 -10.47 10.91
C PHE A 172 5.23 -10.62 9.85
N VAL A 173 4.54 -9.55 9.52
CA VAL A 173 3.40 -9.55 8.60
C VAL A 173 3.81 -8.97 7.27
N VAL A 174 3.56 -9.72 6.21
CA VAL A 174 3.71 -9.32 4.80
C VAL A 174 2.35 -9.37 4.11
N LEU A 175 2.23 -8.69 2.95
CA LEU A 175 0.94 -8.50 2.31
C LEU A 175 0.57 -9.59 1.31
N THR A 176 1.55 -10.40 0.82
CA THR A 176 1.34 -11.36 -0.27
C THR A 176 2.11 -12.66 -0.04
N ASN A 177 1.60 -13.75 -0.60
CA ASN A 177 2.32 -15.02 -0.62
C ASN A 177 3.60 -14.94 -1.46
N GLU A 178 3.57 -14.15 -2.54
CA GLU A 178 4.75 -13.89 -3.35
C GLU A 178 5.86 -13.24 -2.50
N ASP A 179 5.55 -12.17 -1.74
CA ASP A 179 6.56 -11.51 -0.88
C ASP A 179 7.05 -12.44 0.24
N LYS A 180 6.15 -13.24 0.85
CA LYS A 180 6.53 -14.26 1.84
C LYS A 180 7.61 -15.18 1.31
N SER A 181 7.51 -15.62 0.06
CA SER A 181 8.50 -16.53 -0.56
C SER A 181 9.91 -15.93 -0.65
N TYR A 182 10.02 -14.61 -0.67
CA TYR A 182 11.29 -13.89 -0.74
C TYR A 182 12.00 -13.75 0.61
N TRP A 183 11.31 -13.98 1.75
CA TRP A 183 11.87 -13.79 3.09
C TRP A 183 12.54 -15.04 3.67
N SER A 184 12.81 -16.06 2.86
CA SER A 184 13.36 -17.34 3.31
C SER A 184 12.40 -18.09 4.26
N ASN A 185 12.85 -19.21 4.84
CA ASN A 185 12.03 -20.03 5.74
C ASN A 185 11.93 -19.41 7.13
N LEU A 186 11.19 -18.31 7.27
CA LEU A 186 10.88 -17.71 8.56
C LEU A 186 9.71 -18.43 9.23
N THR A 187 9.84 -18.74 10.52
CA THR A 187 8.77 -19.38 11.31
C THR A 187 7.76 -18.38 11.89
N ASN A 188 8.13 -17.10 11.92
CA ASN A 188 7.34 -16.01 12.49
C ASN A 188 6.66 -15.13 11.44
N ILE A 189 6.62 -15.55 10.17
CA ILE A 189 6.05 -14.77 9.07
C ILE A 189 4.60 -15.16 8.77
N GLU A 190 3.74 -14.17 8.71
CA GLU A 190 2.32 -14.30 8.38
C GLU A 190 1.98 -13.49 7.13
N VAL A 191 0.98 -13.93 6.37
CA VAL A 191 0.46 -13.20 5.22
C VAL A 191 -0.91 -12.65 5.58
N ILE A 192 -1.01 -11.34 5.74
CA ILE A 192 -2.29 -10.64 5.92
C ILE A 192 -2.31 -9.47 4.94
N PRO A 193 -3.11 -9.55 3.87
CA PRO A 193 -3.19 -8.47 2.88
C PRO A 193 -3.88 -7.23 3.46
N ASN A 194 -3.78 -6.12 2.75
CA ASN A 194 -4.60 -4.96 3.06
C ASN A 194 -6.06 -5.23 2.70
N ALA A 195 -6.98 -4.69 3.50
CA ALA A 195 -8.39 -4.66 3.16
C ALA A 195 -8.68 -3.63 2.05
N ASN A 196 -9.81 -3.79 1.39
CA ASN A 196 -10.33 -2.79 0.45
C ASN A 196 -10.40 -1.42 1.11
N SER A 197 -10.06 -0.37 0.36
CA SER A 197 -10.07 1.02 0.87
C SER A 197 -11.48 1.55 1.14
N PHE A 198 -12.47 0.97 0.47
CA PHE A 198 -13.89 1.32 0.55
C PHE A 198 -14.75 0.14 0.08
N VAL A 199 -16.04 0.22 0.36
CA VAL A 199 -17.07 -0.68 -0.19
C VAL A 199 -17.85 0.04 -1.28
N SER A 200 -18.34 -0.72 -2.28
CA SER A 200 -19.27 -0.22 -3.27
C SER A 200 -20.46 -1.17 -3.43
N SER A 201 -21.68 -0.64 -3.28
CA SER A 201 -22.91 -1.35 -3.62
C SER A 201 -23.23 -1.29 -5.12
N LYS A 202 -22.48 -0.47 -5.88
CA LYS A 202 -22.61 -0.30 -7.32
C LYS A 202 -21.39 -0.83 -8.02
N GLN A 203 -21.57 -1.40 -9.19
CA GLN A 203 -20.51 -1.75 -10.13
C GLN A 203 -20.49 -0.75 -11.29
N ALA A 204 -19.35 -0.59 -11.93
CA ALA A 204 -19.24 0.15 -13.18
C ALA A 204 -20.07 -0.55 -14.27
N ASP A 205 -20.75 0.23 -15.12
CA ASP A 205 -21.52 -0.31 -16.24
C ASP A 205 -20.66 -0.83 -17.39
N LEU A 206 -19.37 -0.42 -17.37
CA LEU A 206 -18.36 -0.75 -18.37
C LEU A 206 -18.70 -0.32 -19.80
N GLU A 207 -19.58 0.69 -19.95
CA GLU A 207 -19.96 1.27 -21.24
C GLU A 207 -19.13 2.50 -21.61
N SER A 208 -18.55 3.13 -20.62
CA SER A 208 -17.71 4.30 -20.79
C SER A 208 -16.45 3.96 -21.63
N LYS A 209 -16.13 4.78 -22.60
CA LYS A 209 -14.93 4.64 -23.43
C LYS A 209 -13.68 5.18 -22.70
N ARG A 210 -13.46 4.66 -21.47
CA ARG A 210 -12.48 5.20 -20.55
C ARG A 210 -11.67 4.10 -19.88
N VAL A 211 -10.35 4.21 -20.01
CA VAL A 211 -9.39 3.44 -19.23
C VAL A 211 -8.85 4.32 -18.10
N ILE A 212 -8.79 3.79 -16.90
CA ILE A 212 -8.28 4.51 -15.72
C ILE A 212 -6.95 3.93 -15.25
N ALA A 213 -6.04 4.81 -14.84
CA ALA A 213 -4.83 4.49 -14.09
C ALA A 213 -4.73 5.44 -12.89
N VAL A 214 -4.28 4.94 -11.73
CA VAL A 214 -4.22 5.72 -10.49
C VAL A 214 -2.88 5.52 -9.80
N GLY A 215 -2.23 6.62 -9.40
CA GLY A 215 -0.97 6.53 -8.65
C GLY A 215 -0.16 7.81 -8.66
N ARG A 216 0.95 7.81 -7.91
CA ARG A 216 1.86 8.95 -7.92
C ARG A 216 2.57 9.07 -9.27
N TYR A 217 2.75 10.29 -9.75
CA TYR A 217 3.54 10.57 -10.95
C TYR A 217 5.02 10.46 -10.61
N ASP A 218 5.49 9.22 -10.46
CA ASP A 218 6.88 8.88 -10.14
C ASP A 218 7.34 7.65 -10.93
N TYR A 219 8.62 7.34 -10.81
CA TYR A 219 9.24 6.21 -11.51
C TYR A 219 8.56 4.86 -11.20
N GLN A 220 8.06 4.69 -9.96
CA GLN A 220 7.45 3.43 -9.53
C GLN A 220 6.24 3.05 -10.39
N LYS A 221 5.41 4.03 -10.76
CA LYS A 221 4.11 3.78 -11.40
C LYS A 221 4.20 3.54 -12.92
N GLY A 222 5.33 3.86 -13.54
CA GLY A 222 5.59 3.52 -14.95
C GLY A 222 4.63 4.20 -15.95
N PHE A 223 4.08 5.37 -15.63
CA PHE A 223 3.15 6.07 -16.52
C PHE A 223 3.78 6.54 -17.83
N ASP A 224 5.09 6.68 -17.84
CA ASP A 224 5.87 6.89 -19.07
C ASP A 224 5.70 5.75 -20.08
N GLU A 225 5.67 4.50 -19.60
CA GLU A 225 5.38 3.33 -20.44
C GLU A 225 3.90 3.27 -20.84
N LEU A 226 2.97 3.57 -19.92
CA LEU A 226 1.54 3.56 -20.21
C LEU A 226 1.17 4.57 -21.31
N ILE A 227 1.80 5.73 -21.32
CA ILE A 227 1.62 6.75 -22.39
C ILE A 227 2.07 6.19 -23.75
N ASN A 228 3.19 5.46 -23.81
CA ASN A 228 3.63 4.83 -25.05
C ASN A 228 2.66 3.73 -25.52
N ILE A 229 2.22 2.88 -24.59
CA ILE A 229 1.23 1.84 -24.86
C ILE A 229 -0.04 2.46 -25.43
N TRP A 230 -0.47 3.61 -24.90
CA TRP A 230 -1.68 4.28 -25.34
C TRP A 230 -1.62 4.73 -26.80
N LYS A 231 -0.45 5.03 -27.35
CA LYS A 231 -0.28 5.35 -28.78
C LYS A 231 -0.82 4.24 -29.68
N GLU A 232 -0.52 2.98 -29.36
CA GLU A 232 -1.01 1.82 -30.12
C GLU A 232 -2.52 1.60 -29.94
N VAL A 233 -3.03 1.82 -28.71
CA VAL A 233 -4.46 1.74 -28.41
C VAL A 233 -5.22 2.82 -29.20
N TYR A 234 -4.74 4.06 -29.15
CA TYR A 234 -5.36 5.19 -29.86
C TYR A 234 -5.42 5.00 -31.37
N ALA A 235 -4.38 4.44 -31.97
CA ALA A 235 -4.36 4.16 -33.40
C ALA A 235 -5.49 3.23 -33.86
N LYS A 236 -6.01 2.36 -32.98
CA LYS A 236 -7.11 1.42 -33.27
C LYS A 236 -8.45 1.85 -32.72
N HIS A 237 -8.45 2.58 -31.62
CA HIS A 237 -9.65 3.04 -30.91
C HIS A 237 -9.54 4.52 -30.54
N PRO A 238 -9.63 5.43 -31.52
CA PRO A 238 -9.44 6.88 -31.32
C PRO A 238 -10.54 7.53 -30.49
N ASP A 239 -11.62 6.82 -30.25
CA ASP A 239 -12.77 7.22 -29.45
C ASP A 239 -12.65 6.85 -27.97
N TRP A 240 -11.56 6.19 -27.55
CA TRP A 240 -11.26 5.86 -26.16
C TRP A 240 -10.22 6.83 -25.58
N SER A 241 -10.34 7.07 -24.27
CA SER A 241 -9.44 7.97 -23.53
C SER A 241 -8.84 7.30 -22.31
N LEU A 242 -7.60 7.71 -21.98
CA LEU A 242 -6.87 7.30 -20.80
C LEU A 242 -6.89 8.42 -19.75
N TYR A 243 -7.35 8.12 -18.56
CA TYR A 243 -7.36 9.03 -17.42
C TYR A 243 -6.37 8.56 -16.36
N ILE A 244 -5.36 9.37 -16.07
CA ILE A 244 -4.33 9.06 -15.08
C ILE A 244 -4.52 9.99 -13.88
N PHE A 245 -4.99 9.44 -12.75
CA PHE A 245 -5.26 10.21 -11.54
C PHE A 245 -4.05 10.17 -10.60
N GLY A 246 -3.60 11.34 -10.17
CA GLY A 246 -2.52 11.43 -9.22
C GLY A 246 -1.80 12.77 -9.18
N HIS A 247 -0.66 12.77 -8.52
CA HIS A 247 0.28 13.88 -8.48
C HIS A 247 1.70 13.35 -8.29
N GLY A 248 2.69 14.15 -8.54
CA GLY A 248 4.09 13.77 -8.30
C GLY A 248 5.11 14.54 -9.14
N PRO A 249 6.40 14.29 -8.91
CA PRO A 249 7.48 15.06 -9.51
C PRO A 249 7.60 14.91 -11.03
N LEU A 250 7.08 13.82 -11.60
CA LEU A 250 7.17 13.58 -13.06
C LEU A 250 6.02 14.21 -13.87
N LYS A 251 5.15 15.03 -13.25
CA LYS A 251 3.97 15.60 -13.95
C LYS A 251 4.33 16.30 -15.25
N ASP A 252 5.33 17.18 -15.21
CA ASP A 252 5.72 17.97 -16.37
C ASP A 252 6.39 17.13 -17.46
N GLU A 253 7.14 16.12 -17.06
CA GLU A 253 7.75 15.14 -17.98
C GLU A 253 6.68 14.31 -18.70
N LEU A 254 5.68 13.79 -17.96
CA LEU A 254 4.56 13.05 -18.54
C LEU A 254 3.76 13.93 -19.51
N LYS A 255 3.49 15.19 -19.11
CA LYS A 255 2.78 16.15 -19.99
C LYS A 255 3.56 16.41 -21.29
N ARG A 256 4.88 16.62 -21.20
CA ARG A 256 5.73 16.79 -22.39
C ARG A 256 5.63 15.55 -23.30
N ARG A 257 5.75 14.34 -22.76
CA ARG A 257 5.67 13.09 -23.51
C ARG A 257 4.33 12.90 -24.20
N ILE A 258 3.23 13.24 -23.54
CA ILE A 258 1.88 13.23 -24.15
C ILE A 258 1.82 14.16 -25.38
N ASN A 259 2.38 15.38 -25.29
CA ASN A 259 2.41 16.32 -26.40
C ASN A 259 3.33 15.86 -27.53
N GLU A 260 4.52 15.30 -27.23
CA GLU A 260 5.45 14.76 -28.23
C GLU A 260 4.87 13.60 -29.04
N LEU A 261 3.86 12.91 -28.49
CA LEU A 261 3.18 11.78 -29.15
C LEU A 261 1.82 12.17 -29.75
N ASP A 262 1.45 13.46 -29.73
CA ASP A 262 0.16 13.99 -30.20
C ASP A 262 -1.07 13.35 -29.53
N LEU A 263 -0.95 13.00 -28.24
CA LEU A 263 -2.00 12.31 -27.47
C LEU A 263 -2.75 13.21 -26.48
N ALA A 264 -2.58 14.54 -26.56
CA ALA A 264 -3.14 15.50 -25.59
C ALA A 264 -4.67 15.54 -25.55
N THR A 265 -5.35 15.11 -26.62
CA THR A 265 -6.81 15.06 -26.72
C THR A 265 -7.40 13.82 -26.05
N VAL A 266 -6.61 12.77 -25.83
CA VAL A 266 -7.10 11.45 -25.36
C VAL A 266 -6.40 10.93 -24.11
N ILE A 267 -5.31 11.57 -23.65
CA ILE A 267 -4.68 11.27 -22.36
C ILE A 267 -4.85 12.44 -21.40
N HIS A 268 -5.47 12.20 -20.27
CA HIS A 268 -5.79 13.21 -19.27
C HIS A 268 -5.00 12.96 -17.98
N LEU A 269 -4.07 13.87 -17.63
CA LEU A 269 -3.40 13.88 -16.33
C LEU A 269 -4.31 14.61 -15.32
N CYS A 270 -5.00 13.84 -14.50
CA CYS A 270 -5.98 14.34 -13.53
C CYS A 270 -5.35 14.51 -12.14
N PRO A 271 -5.77 15.51 -11.36
CA PRO A 271 -5.32 15.67 -9.99
C PRO A 271 -5.84 14.52 -9.10
N THR A 272 -5.30 14.40 -7.90
CA THR A 272 -5.90 13.55 -6.86
C THR A 272 -7.29 14.07 -6.50
N VAL A 273 -8.23 13.14 -6.38
CA VAL A 273 -9.62 13.43 -6.02
C VAL A 273 -9.97 12.79 -4.67
N LYS A 274 -10.92 13.41 -3.94
CA LYS A 274 -11.37 12.85 -2.66
C LYS A 274 -12.19 11.58 -2.84
N ASP A 275 -13.03 11.52 -3.86
CA ASP A 275 -13.87 10.37 -4.20
C ASP A 275 -13.35 9.66 -5.46
N ILE A 276 -12.28 8.92 -5.31
CA ILE A 276 -11.70 8.11 -6.41
C ILE A 276 -12.64 6.96 -6.81
N LYS A 277 -13.51 6.50 -5.92
CA LYS A 277 -14.49 5.46 -6.21
C LYS A 277 -15.38 5.84 -7.39
N GLN A 278 -15.84 7.11 -7.44
CA GLN A 278 -16.67 7.57 -8.55
C GLN A 278 -15.91 7.53 -9.88
N GLU A 279 -14.60 7.79 -9.87
CA GLU A 279 -13.78 7.72 -11.07
C GLU A 279 -13.58 6.28 -11.58
N TYR A 280 -13.46 5.31 -10.67
CA TYR A 280 -13.50 3.89 -11.05
C TYR A 280 -14.86 3.51 -11.64
N LEU A 281 -15.97 3.88 -11.01
CA LEU A 281 -17.32 3.60 -11.50
C LEU A 281 -17.60 4.22 -12.89
N ASN A 282 -16.98 5.34 -13.21
CA ASN A 282 -17.08 6.01 -14.49
C ASN A 282 -16.12 5.45 -15.56
N SER A 283 -15.42 4.35 -15.27
CA SER A 283 -14.38 3.77 -16.14
C SER A 283 -14.76 2.34 -16.53
N SER A 284 -14.13 1.81 -17.58
CA SER A 284 -14.42 0.47 -18.11
C SER A 284 -13.27 -0.53 -17.93
N ILE A 285 -12.05 -0.09 -17.75
CA ILE A 285 -10.86 -0.93 -17.59
C ILE A 285 -9.87 -0.21 -16.67
N LEU A 286 -9.24 -0.93 -15.74
CA LEU A 286 -8.06 -0.43 -15.04
C LEU A 286 -6.78 -0.89 -15.74
N ALA A 287 -5.85 0.03 -15.98
CA ALA A 287 -4.50 -0.24 -16.45
C ALA A 287 -3.45 0.09 -15.37
N MET A 288 -2.50 -0.82 -15.13
CA MET A 288 -1.40 -0.61 -14.17
C MET A 288 -0.06 -1.04 -14.78
N THR A 289 0.88 -0.11 -14.85
CA THR A 289 2.23 -0.31 -15.39
C THR A 289 3.32 -0.15 -14.33
N SER A 290 2.97 -0.39 -13.07
CA SER A 290 3.92 -0.24 -11.96
C SER A 290 5.12 -1.17 -12.10
N ARG A 291 6.32 -0.64 -11.81
CA ARG A 291 7.60 -1.39 -11.85
C ARG A 291 7.82 -2.23 -10.59
N TYR A 292 7.19 -1.88 -9.49
CA TYR A 292 7.20 -2.63 -8.23
C TYR A 292 6.07 -2.14 -7.31
N GLU A 293 5.54 -3.06 -6.50
CA GLU A 293 4.48 -2.80 -5.51
C GLU A 293 4.77 -3.54 -4.19
N GLY A 294 3.92 -3.34 -3.19
CA GLY A 294 3.77 -4.23 -2.05
C GLY A 294 2.50 -5.04 -2.20
N LEU A 295 1.36 -4.37 -2.10
CA LEU A 295 0.05 -4.82 -2.56
C LEU A 295 -0.64 -3.61 -3.21
N PRO A 296 -0.91 -3.61 -4.51
CA PRO A 296 -1.43 -2.44 -5.21
C PRO A 296 -2.90 -2.18 -4.86
N MET A 297 -3.14 -1.20 -3.99
CA MET A 297 -4.49 -0.80 -3.56
C MET A 297 -5.39 -0.42 -4.75
N THR A 298 -4.80 0.13 -5.81
CA THR A 298 -5.54 0.51 -7.03
C THR A 298 -6.18 -0.67 -7.74
N LEU A 299 -5.56 -1.88 -7.69
CA LEU A 299 -6.17 -3.11 -8.20
C LEU A 299 -7.35 -3.55 -7.31
N LEU A 300 -7.20 -3.48 -5.99
CA LEU A 300 -8.27 -3.81 -5.04
C LEU A 300 -9.45 -2.83 -5.18
N GLU A 301 -9.17 -1.55 -5.28
CA GLU A 301 -10.16 -0.49 -5.47
C GLU A 301 -10.95 -0.68 -6.78
N ALA A 302 -10.26 -1.02 -7.86
CA ALA A 302 -10.90 -1.32 -9.15
C ALA A 302 -11.76 -2.59 -9.09
N GLN A 303 -11.30 -3.64 -8.38
CA GLN A 303 -12.09 -4.84 -8.16
C GLN A 303 -13.43 -4.54 -7.46
N VAL A 304 -13.40 -3.73 -6.40
CA VAL A 304 -14.61 -3.30 -5.67
C VAL A 304 -15.60 -2.58 -6.56
N CYS A 305 -15.12 -1.89 -7.60
CA CYS A 305 -15.98 -1.23 -8.60
C CYS A 305 -16.32 -2.12 -9.80
N GLY A 306 -15.84 -3.37 -9.86
CA GLY A 306 -16.15 -4.31 -10.92
C GLY A 306 -15.43 -4.00 -12.24
N LEU A 307 -14.19 -3.45 -12.21
CA LEU A 307 -13.41 -3.25 -13.42
C LEU A 307 -12.57 -4.48 -13.73
N PRO A 308 -12.46 -4.89 -15.01
CA PRO A 308 -11.40 -5.77 -15.45
C PRO A 308 -10.03 -5.11 -15.31
N LEU A 309 -9.02 -5.91 -14.98
CA LEU A 309 -7.69 -5.44 -14.61
C LEU A 309 -6.67 -5.81 -15.69
N VAL A 310 -5.89 -4.86 -16.19
CA VAL A 310 -4.74 -5.15 -17.06
C VAL A 310 -3.50 -4.57 -16.38
N SER A 311 -2.58 -5.43 -15.98
CA SER A 311 -1.47 -5.03 -15.13
C SER A 311 -0.16 -5.68 -15.54
N TYR A 312 0.94 -4.95 -15.42
CA TYR A 312 2.24 -5.60 -15.35
C TYR A 312 2.30 -6.54 -14.14
N ALA A 313 2.97 -7.67 -14.32
CA ALA A 313 3.16 -8.70 -13.31
C ALA A 313 4.33 -8.37 -12.37
N CYS A 314 4.48 -7.08 -12.03
CA CYS A 314 5.58 -6.62 -11.18
C CYS A 314 5.58 -7.32 -9.81
N LYS A 315 6.75 -7.36 -9.20
CA LYS A 315 6.91 -7.83 -7.82
C LYS A 315 6.35 -6.77 -6.86
N CYS A 316 5.50 -7.06 -5.96
CA CYS A 316 4.62 -8.12 -5.52
C CYS A 316 3.17 -7.68 -5.77
N GLY A 317 2.21 -8.54 -5.55
CA GLY A 317 0.79 -8.20 -5.43
C GLY A 317 -0.07 -8.44 -6.66
N PRO A 318 0.27 -8.04 -7.90
CA PRO A 318 -0.60 -8.27 -9.04
C PRO A 318 -0.98 -9.75 -9.23
N ARG A 319 -0.04 -10.68 -9.00
CA ARG A 319 -0.27 -12.14 -9.09
C ARG A 319 -1.17 -12.70 -7.99
N ASP A 320 -1.29 -12.02 -6.86
CA ASP A 320 -2.19 -12.41 -5.78
C ASP A 320 -3.62 -11.92 -6.03
N ILE A 321 -3.80 -10.85 -6.83
CA ILE A 321 -5.08 -10.17 -7.07
C ILE A 321 -5.71 -10.62 -8.40
N ILE A 322 -4.90 -10.73 -9.46
CA ILE A 322 -5.37 -11.03 -10.80
C ILE A 322 -5.30 -12.53 -11.05
N LYS A 323 -6.41 -13.10 -11.48
CA LYS A 323 -6.51 -14.46 -12.03
C LYS A 323 -6.57 -14.34 -13.55
N GLU A 324 -5.46 -14.72 -14.21
CA GLU A 324 -5.25 -14.58 -15.64
C GLU A 324 -6.44 -15.10 -16.44
N GLY A 325 -6.98 -14.27 -17.33
CA GLY A 325 -8.11 -14.59 -18.19
C GLY A 325 -9.48 -14.64 -17.49
N ILE A 326 -9.57 -14.42 -16.16
CA ILE A 326 -10.82 -14.49 -15.41
C ILE A 326 -11.29 -13.10 -14.98
N ASN A 327 -10.46 -12.33 -14.26
CA ASN A 327 -10.78 -10.96 -13.85
C ASN A 327 -9.82 -9.92 -14.44
N GLY A 328 -8.91 -10.35 -15.32
CA GLY A 328 -7.94 -9.46 -15.95
C GLY A 328 -6.79 -10.22 -16.62
N TYR A 329 -5.76 -9.48 -16.94
CA TYR A 329 -4.54 -9.97 -17.58
C TYR A 329 -3.29 -9.51 -16.83
N LEU A 330 -2.35 -10.45 -16.65
CA LEU A 330 -1.01 -10.22 -16.12
C LEU A 330 -0.02 -10.20 -17.28
N ILE A 331 0.68 -9.10 -17.44
CA ILE A 331 1.62 -8.85 -18.54
C ILE A 331 3.04 -8.84 -17.97
N GLU A 332 3.98 -9.49 -18.63
CA GLU A 332 5.38 -9.42 -18.20
C GLU A 332 5.89 -7.97 -18.14
N ASP A 333 6.77 -7.72 -17.17
CA ASP A 333 7.29 -6.37 -16.92
C ASP A 333 7.86 -5.75 -18.18
N SER A 334 7.42 -4.52 -18.51
CA SER A 334 7.83 -3.75 -19.69
C SER A 334 7.46 -4.34 -21.08
N ASP A 335 6.60 -5.35 -21.12
CA ASP A 335 6.04 -5.83 -22.40
C ASP A 335 4.88 -4.93 -22.84
N GLN A 336 5.25 -3.78 -23.43
CA GLN A 336 4.31 -2.75 -23.86
C GLN A 336 3.40 -3.24 -24.99
N GLU A 337 3.91 -4.07 -25.88
CA GLU A 337 3.15 -4.61 -27.02
C GLU A 337 1.99 -5.52 -26.54
N THR A 338 2.27 -6.47 -25.65
CA THR A 338 1.24 -7.35 -25.09
C THR A 338 0.26 -6.55 -24.24
N MET A 339 0.72 -5.54 -23.48
CA MET A 339 -0.15 -4.65 -22.72
C MET A 339 -1.14 -3.91 -23.63
N ALA A 340 -0.69 -3.35 -24.74
CA ALA A 340 -1.54 -2.70 -25.74
C ALA A 340 -2.55 -3.69 -26.34
N LYS A 341 -2.11 -4.89 -26.74
CA LYS A 341 -2.99 -5.94 -27.29
C LYS A 341 -4.10 -6.34 -26.33
N LYS A 342 -3.80 -6.49 -25.02
CA LYS A 342 -4.81 -6.88 -24.03
C LYS A 342 -5.79 -5.74 -23.72
N LEU A 343 -5.33 -4.49 -23.70
CA LEU A 343 -6.23 -3.33 -23.61
C LEU A 343 -7.16 -3.26 -24.82
N ILE A 344 -6.63 -3.36 -26.04
CA ILE A 344 -7.41 -3.38 -27.30
C ILE A 344 -8.42 -4.52 -27.29
N TYR A 345 -8.02 -5.70 -26.84
CA TYR A 345 -8.90 -6.87 -26.78
C TYR A 345 -10.12 -6.60 -25.86
N LEU A 346 -9.88 -6.08 -24.64
CA LEU A 346 -10.97 -5.73 -23.74
C LEU A 346 -11.82 -4.54 -24.22
N ILE A 347 -11.23 -3.61 -24.94
CA ILE A 347 -11.95 -2.50 -25.59
C ILE A 347 -12.91 -3.03 -26.63
N THR A 348 -12.48 -3.97 -27.46
CA THR A 348 -13.24 -4.54 -28.56
C THR A 348 -14.33 -5.50 -28.07
N ASP A 349 -14.00 -6.41 -27.15
CA ASP A 349 -14.91 -7.42 -26.65
C ASP A 349 -15.66 -6.95 -25.38
N LYS A 350 -16.80 -6.29 -25.61
CA LYS A 350 -17.66 -5.80 -24.51
C LYS A 350 -18.18 -6.94 -23.62
N LYS A 351 -18.48 -8.11 -24.19
CA LYS A 351 -19.01 -9.25 -23.43
C LYS A 351 -17.94 -9.77 -22.47
N LEU A 352 -16.74 -10.00 -22.97
CA LEU A 352 -15.61 -10.41 -22.14
C LEU A 352 -15.30 -9.37 -21.06
N ARG A 353 -15.28 -8.08 -21.42
CA ARG A 353 -15.06 -6.97 -20.47
C ARG A 353 -16.07 -7.03 -19.31
N LYS A 354 -17.35 -7.27 -19.58
CA LYS A 354 -18.38 -7.43 -18.54
C LYS A 354 -18.17 -8.67 -17.69
N GLN A 355 -17.88 -9.81 -18.29
CA GLN A 355 -17.60 -11.06 -17.56
C GLN A 355 -16.41 -10.90 -16.61
N MET A 356 -15.32 -10.27 -17.07
CA MET A 356 -14.15 -10.00 -16.22
C MET A 356 -14.45 -8.99 -15.10
N GLY A 357 -15.27 -7.99 -15.37
CA GLY A 357 -15.72 -7.04 -14.36
C GLY A 357 -16.54 -7.69 -13.25
N GLU A 358 -17.49 -8.56 -13.61
CA GLU A 358 -18.26 -9.35 -12.64
C GLU A 358 -17.37 -10.26 -11.79
N ALA A 359 -16.36 -10.90 -12.42
CA ALA A 359 -15.39 -11.73 -11.71
C ALA A 359 -14.54 -10.88 -10.76
N SER A 360 -14.09 -9.70 -11.20
CA SER A 360 -13.36 -8.74 -10.35
C SER A 360 -14.18 -8.40 -9.10
N TYR A 361 -15.43 -8.02 -9.27
CA TYR A 361 -16.32 -7.66 -8.16
C TYR A 361 -16.45 -8.82 -7.15
N LYS A 362 -16.68 -10.05 -7.64
CA LYS A 362 -16.75 -11.25 -6.76
C LYS A 362 -15.44 -11.48 -6.00
N PHE A 363 -14.30 -11.28 -6.64
CA PHE A 363 -13.00 -11.49 -6.00
C PHE A 363 -12.65 -10.41 -4.97
N SER A 364 -13.26 -9.23 -5.06
CA SER A 364 -13.05 -8.16 -4.08
C SER A 364 -13.45 -8.56 -2.65
N ASP A 365 -14.37 -9.52 -2.49
CA ASP A 365 -14.77 -10.06 -1.19
C ASP A 365 -13.62 -10.73 -0.44
N ASN A 366 -12.63 -11.28 -1.14
CA ASN A 366 -11.44 -11.86 -0.52
C ASN A 366 -10.63 -10.83 0.28
N TYR A 367 -10.81 -9.55 -0.03
CA TYR A 367 -10.16 -8.40 0.60
C TYR A 367 -11.16 -7.53 1.36
N SER A 368 -12.35 -8.05 1.69
CA SER A 368 -13.32 -7.33 2.52
C SER A 368 -12.73 -6.99 3.89
N GLU A 369 -13.13 -5.85 4.44
CA GLU A 369 -12.58 -5.36 5.71
C GLU A 369 -12.80 -6.38 6.83
N ASP A 370 -14.01 -6.93 6.94
CA ASP A 370 -14.33 -7.94 7.97
C ASP A 370 -13.43 -9.18 7.86
N ARG A 371 -13.19 -9.69 6.65
CA ARG A 371 -12.36 -10.88 6.43
C ARG A 371 -10.90 -10.62 6.80
N ILE A 372 -10.35 -9.48 6.40
CA ILE A 372 -8.97 -9.12 6.70
C ILE A 372 -8.80 -8.78 8.19
N MET A 373 -9.74 -8.05 8.76
CA MET A 373 -9.68 -7.71 10.18
C MET A 373 -9.85 -8.93 11.08
N GLN A 374 -10.63 -9.95 10.67
CA GLN A 374 -10.68 -11.21 11.39
C GLN A 374 -9.32 -11.91 11.45
N GLN A 375 -8.54 -11.91 10.33
CA GLN A 375 -7.16 -12.46 10.32
C GLN A 375 -6.25 -11.72 11.31
N TRP A 376 -6.37 -10.38 11.39
CA TRP A 376 -5.62 -9.59 12.37
C TRP A 376 -6.02 -9.94 13.82
N ILE A 377 -7.31 -10.07 14.10
CA ILE A 377 -7.82 -10.44 15.42
C ILE A 377 -7.32 -11.82 15.83
N ASP A 378 -7.34 -12.80 14.91
CA ASP A 378 -6.84 -14.15 15.16
C ASP A 378 -5.32 -14.15 15.39
N LEU A 379 -4.56 -13.34 14.65
CA LEU A 379 -3.13 -13.13 14.90
C LEU A 379 -2.90 -12.56 16.31
N PHE A 380 -3.66 -11.54 16.72
CA PHE A 380 -3.52 -10.92 18.05
C PHE A 380 -3.78 -11.92 19.18
N LYS A 381 -4.84 -12.73 19.05
CA LYS A 381 -5.14 -13.80 20.00
C LYS A 381 -4.00 -14.82 20.06
N SER A 382 -3.56 -15.33 18.90
CA SER A 382 -2.45 -16.28 18.79
C SER A 382 -1.16 -15.80 19.46
N VAL A 383 -0.80 -14.53 19.25
CA VAL A 383 0.42 -13.93 19.81
C VAL A 383 0.33 -13.77 21.33
N ARG A 384 -0.89 -13.57 21.84
CA ARG A 384 -1.16 -13.45 23.30
C ARG A 384 -1.36 -14.82 23.96
N GLY A 385 -1.58 -15.90 23.19
CA GLY A 385 -1.86 -17.24 23.73
C GLY A 385 -3.27 -17.40 24.28
N ILE A 386 -4.25 -16.72 23.68
CA ILE A 386 -5.67 -16.76 24.07
C ILE A 386 -6.55 -17.16 22.88
#